data_25086f8cd3acf2b31baac926c1613ab3
#
_entry.id   25086f8cd3acf2b31baac926c1613ab3
#
_cell.length_a   1.000
_cell.length_b   1.000
_cell.length_c   1.000
_cell.angle_alpha   90.00
_cell.angle_beta   90.00
_cell.angle_gamma   90.00
#
_symmetry.space_group_name_H-M   'P 1'
#
loop_
_entity.id
_entity.type
_entity.pdbx_description
1 polymer ?
#
loop_
_entity_poly.entity_id
_entity_poly.type
_entity_poly.pdbx_seq_one_letter_code
_entity_poly.pdbx_strand_id
1 'polypeptide(L)'
;MSEPTGSGQPGGGVWAAREYDERPWGSYTVLDDEAHDHKVKRIVVKPGKRLSYQQHARRSEHWFIVSGRGAVTIDAVAVPVAAGHAVDIPVGAAHRIENTGNADLVFVEVQHGDYFGEDDIVRLEDDFGRAGPG
;
A
#
# COMPACT_ATOMS: atom_id res chain seq x y z
N MET A 1 -24.12 -0.67 -12.82
CA MET A 1 -23.47 -0.04 -12.62
C MET A 1 -23.14 0.64 -13.06
N SER A 2 -23.48 0.95 -12.91
CA SER A 2 -22.95 1.82 -12.88
C SER A 2 -22.59 2.57 -13.10
N GLU A 3 -22.94 2.65 -13.24
CA GLU A 3 -22.41 3.49 -13.28
C GLU A 3 -21.79 3.92 -13.69
N PRO A 4 -22.20 3.99 -13.95
CA PRO A 4 -21.40 4.48 -14.44
C PRO A 4 -20.74 4.60 -14.94
N THR A 5 -21.09 4.63 -15.15
CA THR A 5 -20.29 4.99 -15.28
C THR A 5 -19.49 5.17 -15.48
N GLY A 6 -19.67 5.09 -15.76
CA GLY A 6 -18.81 5.35 -15.67
C GLY A 6 -18.08 5.63 -15.86
N SER A 7 -18.23 5.74 -16.06
CA SER A 7 -17.40 6.22 -16.01
C SER A 7 -16.69 6.61 -15.87
N GLY A 8 -16.65 6.64 -15.93
CA GLY A 8 -15.86 7.10 -15.65
C GLY A 8 -15.51 7.48 -15.32
N GLN A 9 -15.93 7.67 -15.16
CA GLN A 9 -15.61 8.24 -14.75
C GLN A 9 -15.24 8.49 -14.24
N PRO A 10 -15.18 8.24 -14.39
CA PRO A 10 -15.15 8.69 -13.55
C PRO A 10 -15.31 9.36 -13.07
N GLY A 11 -15.34 9.35 -13.51
CA GLY A 11 -15.19 10.42 -12.76
C GLY A 11 -16.04 10.59 -11.70
N GLY A 12 -16.37 11.32 -11.59
CA GLY A 12 -17.06 11.72 -10.48
C GLY A 12 -17.61 10.60 -9.67
N GLY A 13 -18.52 10.82 -8.98
CA GLY A 13 -19.23 9.85 -8.24
C GLY A 13 -18.41 9.21 -7.14
N VAL A 14 -18.42 7.91 -7.13
CA VAL A 14 -17.85 7.12 -6.02
C VAL A 14 -16.39 7.41 -5.78
N TRP A 15 -15.62 7.57 -6.85
CA TRP A 15 -14.18 7.80 -6.71
C TRP A 15 -13.87 9.13 -6.06
N ALA A 16 -14.68 10.16 -6.31
CA ALA A 16 -14.45 11.48 -5.74
C ALA A 16 -14.65 11.51 -4.22
N ALA A 17 -15.42 10.57 -3.67
CA ALA A 17 -15.70 10.51 -2.23
C ALA A 17 -14.67 9.71 -1.44
N ARG A 18 -13.71 9.07 -2.11
CA ARG A 18 -12.75 8.21 -1.42
C ARG A 18 -11.58 9.00 -0.89
N GLU A 19 -11.00 8.51 0.21
CA GLU A 19 -9.80 9.11 0.77
C GLU A 19 -8.63 8.91 -0.18
N TYR A 20 -7.96 10.00 -0.50
CA TYR A 20 -6.75 10.01 -1.31
C TYR A 20 -5.73 10.91 -0.63
N ASP A 21 -4.47 10.50 -0.60
CA ASP A 21 -3.43 11.35 -0.03
C ASP A 21 -2.11 11.13 -0.76
N GLU A 22 -1.37 12.22 -0.92
CA GLU A 22 -0.04 12.19 -1.49
C GLU A 22 0.99 12.08 -0.39
N ARG A 23 2.02 11.29 -0.66
CA ARG A 23 3.12 11.03 0.26
C ARG A 23 4.44 11.30 -0.47
N PRO A 24 5.56 11.50 0.24
CA PRO A 24 6.85 11.74 -0.42
C PRO A 24 7.25 10.65 -1.40
N TRP A 25 6.81 9.42 -1.20
CA TRP A 25 7.12 8.26 -2.05
C TRP A 25 6.09 8.02 -3.15
N GLY A 26 4.95 8.68 -3.13
CA GLY A 26 3.89 8.46 -4.11
C GLY A 26 2.52 8.85 -3.58
N SER A 27 1.57 7.92 -3.61
CA SER A 27 0.21 8.21 -3.16
C SER A 27 -0.53 6.94 -2.77
N TYR A 28 -1.64 7.11 -2.04
CA TYR A 28 -2.57 6.01 -1.80
C TYR A 28 -4.00 6.48 -1.94
N THR A 29 -4.88 5.56 -2.31
CA THR A 29 -6.32 5.76 -2.35
C THR A 29 -6.97 4.65 -1.54
N VAL A 30 -7.85 5.01 -0.60
CA VAL A 30 -8.62 4.03 0.14
C VAL A 30 -9.77 3.57 -0.72
N LEU A 31 -9.83 2.27 -1.02
CA LEU A 31 -10.87 1.68 -1.86
C LEU A 31 -12.04 1.16 -1.05
N ASP A 32 -11.78 0.62 0.14
CA ASP A 32 -12.81 0.08 1.04
C ASP A 32 -12.31 0.18 2.47
N ASP A 33 -13.07 0.85 3.34
CA ASP A 33 -12.77 0.99 4.76
C ASP A 33 -14.02 0.82 5.65
N GLU A 34 -15.08 0.22 5.10
CA GLU A 34 -16.37 0.13 5.81
C GLU A 34 -16.49 -1.12 6.68
N ALA A 35 -15.68 -2.14 6.42
CA ALA A 35 -15.73 -3.38 7.17
C ALA A 35 -14.89 -3.30 8.44
N HIS A 36 -15.14 -4.23 9.38
CA HIS A 36 -14.38 -4.29 10.64
C HIS A 36 -13.19 -5.23 10.59
N ASP A 37 -13.10 -6.06 9.56
CA ASP A 37 -12.11 -7.13 9.47
C ASP A 37 -11.13 -6.95 8.31
N HIS A 38 -11.33 -5.95 7.44
CA HIS A 38 -10.38 -5.65 6.38
C HIS A 38 -10.51 -4.20 5.89
N LYS A 39 -9.44 -3.73 5.25
CA LYS A 39 -9.38 -2.43 4.60
C LYS A 39 -8.58 -2.59 3.32
N VAL A 40 -8.98 -1.91 2.25
CA VAL A 40 -8.33 -2.05 0.95
C VAL A 40 -7.83 -0.70 0.47
N LYS A 41 -6.57 -0.67 0.00
CA LYS A 41 -5.94 0.53 -0.56
C LYS A 41 -5.31 0.23 -1.91
N ARG A 42 -5.30 1.23 -2.78
CA ARG A 42 -4.48 1.25 -3.98
C ARG A 42 -3.29 2.16 -3.71
N ILE A 43 -2.08 1.67 -3.93
CA ILE A 43 -0.85 2.39 -3.61
C ILE A 43 -0.02 2.56 -4.86
N VAL A 44 0.50 3.77 -5.06
CA VAL A 44 1.38 4.11 -6.17
C VAL A 44 2.72 4.57 -5.60
N VAL A 45 3.81 3.91 -6.01
CA VAL A 45 5.16 4.28 -5.60
C VAL A 45 5.90 4.82 -6.81
N LYS A 46 6.44 6.02 -6.70
CA LYS A 46 7.16 6.67 -7.81
C LYS A 46 8.51 6.01 -8.04
N PRO A 47 9.04 6.08 -9.27
CA PRO A 47 10.34 5.50 -9.59
C PRO A 47 11.43 5.97 -8.62
N GLY A 48 12.24 5.04 -8.16
CA GLY A 48 13.35 5.32 -7.25
C GLY A 48 12.97 5.60 -5.82
N LYS A 49 11.68 5.52 -5.50
CA LYS A 49 11.20 5.75 -4.12
C LYS A 49 10.85 4.43 -3.46
N ARG A 50 10.75 4.48 -2.14
CA ARG A 50 10.36 3.31 -1.33
C ARG A 50 9.60 3.77 -0.09
N LEU A 51 8.73 2.90 0.40
CA LEU A 51 8.04 3.12 1.65
C LEU A 51 9.02 2.90 2.81
N SER A 52 8.63 3.34 4.02
CA SER A 52 9.41 3.06 5.21
C SER A 52 9.49 1.55 5.44
N TYR A 53 10.54 1.11 6.12
CA TYR A 53 10.66 -0.26 6.62
C TYR A 53 9.90 -0.31 7.93
N GLN A 54 8.81 -1.06 7.98
CA GLN A 54 7.79 -0.88 9.02
C GLN A 54 7.19 -2.20 9.50
N GLN A 55 6.56 -2.15 10.68
CA GLN A 55 5.85 -3.28 11.28
C GLN A 55 4.46 -2.83 11.72
N HIS A 56 3.50 -3.75 11.72
CA HIS A 56 2.16 -3.55 12.27
C HIS A 56 1.85 -4.66 13.25
N ALA A 57 1.26 -4.31 14.41
CA ALA A 57 1.00 -5.27 15.47
C ALA A 57 -0.38 -5.92 15.35
N ARG A 58 -1.32 -5.30 14.65
CA ARG A 58 -2.73 -5.70 14.68
C ARG A 58 -3.31 -6.06 13.32
N ARG A 59 -2.48 -6.12 12.28
CA ARG A 59 -2.95 -6.49 10.94
C ARG A 59 -1.88 -7.24 10.17
N SER A 60 -2.33 -8.13 9.29
CA SER A 60 -1.53 -8.67 8.20
C SER A 60 -1.89 -7.95 6.91
N GLU A 61 -1.11 -8.14 5.86
CA GLU A 61 -1.37 -7.50 4.57
C GLU A 61 -1.17 -8.48 3.44
N HIS A 62 -1.98 -8.34 2.40
CA HIS A 62 -1.83 -9.07 1.15
C HIS A 62 -1.73 -8.03 0.04
N TRP A 63 -0.66 -8.10 -0.75
CA TRP A 63 -0.40 -7.14 -1.81
C TRP A 63 -0.47 -7.82 -3.17
N PHE A 64 -1.21 -7.24 -4.09
CA PHE A 64 -1.24 -7.68 -5.48
C PHE A 64 -0.62 -6.60 -6.35
N ILE A 65 0.47 -6.95 -7.08
CA ILE A 65 1.17 -5.99 -7.93
C ILE A 65 0.40 -5.85 -9.24
N VAL A 66 -0.10 -4.64 -9.51
CA VAL A 66 -0.93 -4.36 -10.67
C VAL A 66 -0.06 -3.99 -11.88
N SER A 67 0.95 -3.12 -11.66
CA SER A 67 1.82 -2.66 -12.75
C SER A 67 3.15 -2.19 -12.19
N GLY A 68 4.16 -2.19 -13.03
CA GLY A 68 5.51 -1.81 -12.63
C GLY A 68 6.28 -2.98 -12.05
N ARG A 69 7.42 -2.69 -11.45
CA ARG A 69 8.25 -3.70 -10.80
C ARG A 69 9.01 -3.07 -9.64
N GLY A 70 9.35 -3.91 -8.66
CA GLY A 70 10.03 -3.46 -7.48
C GLY A 70 10.70 -4.57 -6.73
N ALA A 71 11.08 -4.29 -5.50
CA ALA A 71 11.61 -5.26 -4.56
C ALA A 71 10.85 -5.13 -3.25
N VAL A 72 10.38 -6.26 -2.72
CA VAL A 72 9.72 -6.31 -1.41
C VAL A 72 10.70 -6.94 -0.44
N THR A 73 10.90 -6.28 0.70
CA THR A 73 11.71 -6.82 1.78
C THR A 73 10.78 -7.23 2.92
N ILE A 74 10.91 -8.48 3.36
CA ILE A 74 10.16 -9.02 4.51
C ILE A 74 11.17 -9.67 5.44
N ASP A 75 11.23 -9.19 6.67
CA ASP A 75 12.17 -9.70 7.69
C ASP A 75 13.58 -9.83 7.13
N ALA A 76 14.07 -8.76 6.51
CA ALA A 76 15.40 -8.61 5.94
C ALA A 76 15.68 -9.43 4.67
N VAL A 77 14.68 -10.12 4.11
CA VAL A 77 14.82 -10.85 2.86
C VAL A 77 14.16 -10.09 1.73
N ALA A 78 14.93 -9.70 0.72
CA ALA A 78 14.43 -8.95 -0.43
C ALA A 78 14.09 -9.88 -1.59
N VAL A 79 12.93 -9.67 -2.20
CA VAL A 79 12.43 -10.46 -3.33
C VAL A 79 11.98 -9.52 -4.44
N PRO A 80 12.39 -9.76 -5.69
CA PRO A 80 11.87 -8.95 -6.80
C PRO A 80 10.41 -9.29 -7.07
N VAL A 81 9.64 -8.25 -7.43
CA VAL A 81 8.23 -8.40 -7.78
C VAL A 81 7.92 -7.63 -9.05
N ALA A 82 6.88 -8.07 -9.76
CA ALA A 82 6.40 -7.43 -10.97
C ALA A 82 4.89 -7.64 -11.10
N ALA A 83 4.28 -7.06 -12.12
CA ALA A 83 2.85 -7.16 -12.35
C ALA A 83 2.38 -8.61 -12.30
N GLY A 84 1.29 -8.87 -11.57
CA GLY A 84 0.71 -10.20 -11.39
C GLY A 84 1.23 -10.97 -10.19
N HIS A 85 2.31 -10.51 -9.55
CA HIS A 85 2.81 -11.15 -8.34
C HIS A 85 1.97 -10.76 -7.12
N ALA A 86 1.87 -11.66 -6.15
CA ALA A 86 1.23 -11.40 -4.88
C ALA A 86 2.22 -11.64 -3.74
N VAL A 87 2.06 -10.89 -2.65
CA VAL A 87 2.94 -10.97 -1.49
C VAL A 87 2.07 -10.96 -0.24
N ASP A 88 2.37 -11.87 0.70
CA ASP A 88 1.71 -11.91 2.00
C ASP A 88 2.67 -11.43 3.09
N ILE A 89 2.19 -10.53 3.93
CA ILE A 89 2.95 -9.96 5.02
C ILE A 89 2.26 -10.32 6.33
N PRO A 90 2.86 -11.22 7.12
CA PRO A 90 2.26 -11.62 8.41
C PRO A 90 2.24 -10.47 9.41
N VAL A 91 1.36 -10.57 10.40
CA VAL A 91 1.36 -9.67 11.55
C VAL A 91 2.76 -9.64 12.17
N GLY A 92 3.27 -8.44 12.43
CA GLY A 92 4.56 -8.25 13.09
C GLY A 92 5.78 -8.33 12.20
N ALA A 93 5.64 -8.78 10.95
CA ALA A 93 6.78 -8.87 10.05
C ALA A 93 7.24 -7.48 9.62
N ALA A 94 8.55 -7.25 9.65
CA ALA A 94 9.13 -6.01 9.14
C ALA A 94 9.09 -6.05 7.61
N HIS A 95 8.61 -4.98 6.97
CA HIS A 95 8.43 -5.00 5.52
C HIS A 95 8.54 -3.62 4.89
N ARG A 96 8.92 -3.62 3.62
CA ARG A 96 8.88 -2.43 2.76
C ARG A 96 8.80 -2.85 1.30
N ILE A 97 8.37 -1.92 0.45
CA ILE A 97 8.45 -2.06 -1.01
C ILE A 97 9.22 -0.88 -1.59
N GLU A 98 10.02 -1.17 -2.59
CA GLU A 98 10.81 -0.19 -3.33
C GLU A 98 10.48 -0.30 -4.80
N ASN A 99 10.30 0.84 -5.48
CA ASN A 99 10.16 0.88 -6.93
C ASN A 99 11.55 0.85 -7.56
N THR A 100 11.91 -0.25 -8.19
CA THR A 100 13.20 -0.43 -8.86
C THR A 100 13.12 -0.23 -10.37
N GLY A 101 11.93 0.11 -10.89
CA GLY A 101 11.72 0.38 -12.29
C GLY A 101 11.80 1.85 -12.64
N ASN A 102 11.42 2.18 -13.87
CA ASN A 102 11.41 3.54 -14.37
C ASN A 102 9.99 4.08 -14.61
N ALA A 103 8.99 3.37 -14.18
CA ALA A 103 7.59 3.77 -14.24
C ALA A 103 6.96 3.57 -12.85
N ASP A 104 5.77 4.10 -12.63
CA ASP A 104 5.07 3.93 -11.36
C ASP A 104 4.86 2.46 -11.03
N LEU A 105 5.04 2.12 -9.77
CA LEU A 105 4.72 0.80 -9.22
C LEU A 105 3.39 0.90 -8.53
N VAL A 106 2.41 0.11 -8.98
CA VAL A 106 1.05 0.17 -8.47
C VAL A 106 0.68 -1.19 -7.88
N PHE A 107 0.19 -1.19 -6.66
CA PHE A 107 -0.30 -2.42 -6.04
C PHE A 107 -1.56 -2.15 -5.22
N VAL A 108 -2.35 -3.20 -5.05
CA VAL A 108 -3.54 -3.19 -4.21
C VAL A 108 -3.21 -3.93 -2.93
N GLU A 109 -3.47 -3.29 -1.81
CA GLU A 109 -3.15 -3.80 -0.48
C GLU A 109 -4.46 -4.13 0.23
N VAL A 110 -4.59 -5.38 0.69
CA VAL A 110 -5.69 -5.80 1.56
C VAL A 110 -5.11 -5.93 2.96
N GLN A 111 -5.60 -5.11 3.88
CA GLN A 111 -5.25 -5.20 5.30
C GLN A 111 -6.28 -6.09 6.00
N HIS A 112 -5.83 -7.03 6.81
CA HIS A 112 -6.69 -7.99 7.49
C HIS A 112 -6.35 -8.01 8.98
N GLY A 113 -7.35 -7.83 9.83
CA GLY A 113 -7.15 -7.80 11.27
C GLY A 113 -8.32 -7.14 11.99
N ASP A 114 -8.05 -6.59 13.17
CA ASP A 114 -9.08 -5.99 14.01
C ASP A 114 -8.91 -4.48 14.20
N TYR A 115 -7.87 -3.90 13.59
CA TYR A 115 -7.61 -2.47 13.73
C TYR A 115 -6.77 -1.98 12.55
N PHE A 116 -7.21 -0.88 11.93
CA PHE A 116 -6.57 -0.36 10.73
C PHE A 116 -6.14 1.10 10.86
N GLY A 117 -6.00 1.60 12.09
CA GLY A 117 -5.53 2.95 12.33
C GLY A 117 -4.07 3.14 11.90
N GLU A 118 -3.74 4.33 11.42
CA GLU A 118 -2.40 4.64 10.93
C GLU A 118 -1.38 4.74 12.05
N ASP A 119 -1.81 4.72 13.30
CA ASP A 119 -0.92 4.70 14.46
C ASP A 119 -0.44 3.29 14.84
N ASP A 120 -0.98 2.23 14.21
CA ASP A 120 -0.46 0.87 14.36
C ASP A 120 0.72 0.67 13.43
N ILE A 121 1.81 1.38 13.70
CA ILE A 121 3.01 1.32 12.89
C ILE A 121 4.24 1.63 13.72
N VAL A 122 5.31 0.86 13.49
CA VAL A 122 6.67 1.21 13.91
C VAL A 122 7.50 1.32 12.63
N ARG A 123 8.06 2.49 12.39
CA ARG A 123 8.95 2.70 11.25
C ARG A 123 10.38 2.47 11.69
N LEU A 124 10.99 1.40 11.18
CA LEU A 124 12.36 1.00 11.53
C LEU A 124 13.37 1.82 10.74
N GLU A 125 13.06 2.11 9.47
CA GLU A 125 13.86 2.98 8.59
C GLU A 125 12.90 3.78 7.73
N ASP A 126 13.21 5.06 7.51
CA ASP A 126 12.38 5.91 6.69
C ASP A 126 13.24 6.97 6.01
N ASP A 127 13.24 6.99 4.69
CA ASP A 127 14.00 7.95 3.88
C ASP A 127 13.54 9.40 4.10
N PHE A 128 12.38 9.59 4.72
CA PHE A 128 11.75 10.90 4.89
C PHE A 128 11.73 11.36 6.36
N GLY A 129 12.51 10.71 7.23
CA GLY A 129 12.74 11.18 8.60
C GLY A 129 11.66 10.86 9.61
N ARG A 130 10.80 9.86 9.34
CA ARG A 130 9.69 9.50 10.26
C ARG A 130 9.94 8.23 11.07
N ALA A 131 11.19 7.76 11.16
CA ALA A 131 11.49 6.52 11.87
C ALA A 131 11.05 6.60 13.34
N GLY A 132 10.58 5.46 13.87
CA GLY A 132 10.10 5.32 15.23
C GLY A 132 8.63 4.91 15.29
N PRO A 133 8.06 4.84 16.51
CA PRO A 133 6.65 4.53 16.68
C PRO A 133 5.77 5.59 16.02
N GLY A 134 4.74 5.12 15.37
CA GLY A 134 3.81 5.97 14.64
C GLY A 134 2.72 6.54 15.46
#